data_89c5cd17ff4860eda2dab1fa480c061f
#
_entry.id   89c5cd17ff4860eda2dab1fa480c061f
#
_cell.length_a   1.000
_cell.length_b   1.000
_cell.length_c   1.000
_cell.angle_alpha   90.00
_cell.angle_beta   90.00
_cell.angle_gamma   90.00
#
_symmetry.space_group_name_H-M   'P 1'
#
loop_
_entity.id
_entity.type
_entity.pdbx_description
1 polymer ?
#
loop_
_entity_poly.entity_id
_entity_poly.type
_entity_poly.pdbx_seq_one_letter_code
_entity_poly.pdbx_strand_id
1 'polypeptide(L)'
;MPTGAEDVSDAKGRAPLQTSAEFVRTYNAQAHEIVDAITAAVTRAQAGLNWLRAEPPDLEEVRQVLNFIASDGKRAAEIVIRLKALIEKVPTADAAL
;
A
#
# COMPACT_ATOMS: atom_id res chain seq x y z
N MET A 1 35.95 -6.10 6.56
CA MET A 1 35.51 -6.24 6.99
C MET A 1 34.98 -5.79 7.31
N PRO A 2 35.02 -5.74 7.18
CA PRO A 2 34.45 -5.57 7.68
C PRO A 2 33.67 -5.43 7.91
N THR A 3 33.75 -5.46 7.47
CA THR A 3 32.97 -5.57 7.89
C THR A 3 32.16 -5.42 8.31
N GLY A 4 32.48 -5.30 8.14
CA GLY A 4 31.77 -5.37 8.73
C GLY A 4 30.84 -5.01 8.81
N ALA A 5 31.22 -4.92 8.58
CA ALA A 5 30.44 -4.98 8.95
C ALA A 5 29.52 -4.90 8.93
N GLU A 6 29.91 -4.98 8.56
CA GLU A 6 29.24 -5.29 8.83
C GLU A 6 28.32 -5.38 9.01
N ASP A 7 28.74 -5.50 8.65
CA ASP A 7 28.04 -5.96 9.05
C ASP A 7 27.17 -6.26 9.41
N VAL A 8 27.50 -6.33 9.12
CA VAL A 8 26.79 -6.99 9.65
C VAL A 8 26.15 -7.27 10.29
N SER A 9 26.58 -7.10 10.53
CA SER A 9 26.05 -7.68 11.22
C SER A 9 25.24 -7.45 11.71
N ASP A 10 25.49 -7.11 11.61
CA ASP A 10 24.61 -7.13 12.13
C ASP A 10 23.67 -7.32 12.09
N ALA A 11 24.04 -7.43 11.46
CA ALA A 11 22.85 -7.81 11.21
C ALA A 11 22.30 -8.86 11.75
N LYS A 12 22.73 -9.13 12.34
CA LYS A 12 22.25 -9.89 12.88
C LYS A 12 21.26 -9.69 13.68
N GLY A 13 21.08 -10.05 14.54
CA GLY A 13 20.09 -10.09 15.50
C GLY A 13 19.00 -9.16 15.29
N ARG A 14 19.27 -8.09 14.84
CA ARG A 14 18.21 -7.18 14.60
C ARG A 14 17.74 -7.20 13.20
N ALA A 15 18.10 -8.21 12.50
CA ALA A 15 17.72 -8.32 11.12
C ALA A 15 16.24 -8.11 10.89
N PRO A 16 15.34 -8.64 11.70
CA PRO A 16 13.93 -8.40 11.46
C PRO A 16 13.50 -6.99 11.81
N LEU A 17 14.34 -6.25 12.48
CA LEU A 17 13.99 -4.89 12.89
C LEU A 17 14.58 -3.92 11.91
N GLN A 18 13.75 -3.11 11.34
CA GLN A 18 14.20 -2.08 10.43
C GLN A 18 14.71 -0.90 11.24
N THR A 19 15.67 -0.18 10.68
CA THR A 19 16.04 1.09 11.26
C THR A 19 14.86 2.04 11.14
N SER A 20 14.89 3.08 11.94
CA SER A 20 13.84 4.08 11.87
C SER A 20 13.69 4.65 10.47
N ALA A 21 14.83 4.93 9.81
CA ALA A 21 14.79 5.48 8.47
C ALA A 21 14.19 4.48 7.48
N GLU A 22 14.56 3.21 7.62
CA GLU A 22 14.02 2.18 6.74
C GLU A 22 12.52 2.01 6.96
N PHE A 23 12.10 2.03 8.22
CA PHE A 23 10.69 1.91 8.53
C PHE A 23 9.90 3.06 7.90
N VAL A 24 10.40 4.28 8.06
CA VAL A 24 9.72 5.44 7.51
C VAL A 24 9.62 5.35 5.99
N ARG A 25 10.69 4.92 5.33
CA ARG A 25 10.64 4.77 3.88
C ARG A 25 9.63 3.73 3.45
N THR A 26 9.60 2.60 4.13
CA THR A 26 8.65 1.54 3.80
C THR A 26 7.23 2.01 4.06
N TYR A 27 7.00 2.65 5.20
CA TYR A 27 5.69 3.18 5.54
C TYR A 27 5.22 4.17 4.47
N ASN A 28 6.09 5.10 4.11
CA ASN A 28 5.72 6.11 3.13
C ASN A 28 5.43 5.51 1.77
N ALA A 29 6.22 4.51 1.36
CA ALA A 29 5.98 3.85 0.09
C ALA A 29 4.63 3.13 0.09
N GLN A 30 4.30 2.45 1.18
CA GLN A 30 3.03 1.74 1.28
C GLN A 30 1.87 2.72 1.32
N ALA A 31 2.02 3.80 2.07
CA ALA A 31 0.97 4.82 2.14
C ALA A 31 0.73 5.43 0.78
N HIS A 32 1.81 5.68 0.03
CA HIS A 32 1.69 6.23 -1.31
C HIS A 32 0.92 5.29 -2.23
N GLU A 33 1.18 3.98 -2.14
CA GLU A 33 0.47 3.01 -2.95
C GLU A 33 -1.02 2.96 -2.61
N ILE A 34 -1.36 3.15 -1.33
CA ILE A 34 -2.76 3.21 -0.95
C ILE A 34 -3.43 4.42 -1.59
N VAL A 35 -2.77 5.57 -1.53
CA VAL A 35 -3.32 6.78 -2.15
C VAL A 35 -3.47 6.57 -3.65
N ASP A 36 -2.50 5.94 -4.30
CA ASP A 36 -2.60 5.67 -5.73
C ASP A 36 -3.80 4.79 -6.05
N ALA A 37 -4.02 3.75 -5.24
CA ALA A 37 -5.15 2.86 -5.48
C ALA A 37 -6.48 3.60 -5.31
N ILE A 38 -6.58 4.43 -4.29
CA ILE A 38 -7.79 5.20 -4.04
C ILE A 38 -8.01 6.21 -5.17
N THR A 39 -6.95 6.89 -5.59
CA THR A 39 -7.06 7.85 -6.68
C THR A 39 -7.52 7.17 -7.96
N ALA A 40 -6.96 6.00 -8.25
CA ALA A 40 -7.39 5.25 -9.42
C ALA A 40 -8.87 4.88 -9.34
N ALA A 41 -9.32 4.46 -8.16
CA ALA A 41 -10.73 4.10 -7.98
C ALA A 41 -11.63 5.30 -8.20
N VAL A 42 -11.27 6.45 -7.67
CA VAL A 42 -12.07 7.66 -7.85
C VAL A 42 -12.13 8.06 -9.31
N THR A 43 -10.98 8.04 -10.00
CA THR A 43 -10.94 8.40 -11.41
C THR A 43 -11.80 7.47 -12.24
N ARG A 44 -11.74 6.19 -11.94
CA ARG A 44 -12.54 5.20 -12.66
C ARG A 44 -14.02 5.34 -12.36
N ALA A 45 -14.36 5.68 -11.12
CA ALA A 45 -15.76 5.92 -10.78
C ALA A 45 -16.32 7.09 -11.59
N GLN A 46 -15.53 8.15 -11.75
CA GLN A 46 -15.97 9.29 -12.54
C GLN A 46 -16.14 8.92 -14.01
N ALA A 47 -15.23 8.11 -14.53
CA ALA A 47 -15.36 7.62 -15.89
C ALA A 47 -16.63 6.77 -16.05
N GLY A 48 -16.90 5.93 -15.04
CA GLY A 48 -18.11 5.12 -15.07
C GLY A 48 -19.37 5.95 -15.11
N LEU A 49 -19.40 7.02 -14.32
CA LEU A 49 -20.54 7.92 -14.33
C LEU A 49 -20.72 8.57 -15.70
N ASN A 50 -19.63 8.91 -16.36
CA ASN A 50 -19.71 9.48 -17.69
C ASN A 50 -20.27 8.48 -18.68
N TRP A 51 -19.85 7.22 -18.60
CA TRP A 51 -20.40 6.18 -19.49
C TRP A 51 -21.89 5.95 -19.23
N LEU A 52 -22.32 6.08 -17.98
CA LEU A 52 -23.75 5.94 -17.66
C LEU A 52 -24.57 7.09 -18.22
N ARG A 53 -23.97 8.27 -18.35
CA ARG A 53 -24.67 9.42 -18.89
C ARG A 53 -24.74 9.43 -20.41
N ALA A 54 -23.97 8.59 -21.05
CA ALA A 54 -23.97 8.51 -22.51
C ALA A 54 -25.35 8.06 -22.99
N GLU A 55 -25.65 8.40 -24.22
CA GLU A 55 -26.95 8.05 -24.77
C GLU A 55 -26.78 7.31 -26.10
N PRO A 56 -26.97 5.99 -26.06
CA PRO A 56 -27.36 5.21 -24.86
C PRO A 56 -26.19 4.98 -23.94
N PRO A 57 -26.44 4.60 -22.69
CA PRO A 57 -25.37 4.30 -21.78
C PRO A 57 -24.51 3.13 -22.28
N ASP A 58 -23.22 3.24 -22.07
CA ASP A 58 -22.32 2.17 -22.47
C ASP A 58 -22.12 1.25 -21.27
N LEU A 59 -22.98 0.25 -21.16
CA LEU A 59 -23.00 -0.61 -19.99
C LEU A 59 -21.79 -1.53 -19.93
N GLU A 60 -21.22 -1.88 -21.07
CA GLU A 60 -20.03 -2.71 -21.07
C GLU A 60 -18.85 -1.95 -20.47
N GLU A 61 -18.70 -0.68 -20.84
CA GLU A 61 -17.65 0.14 -20.26
C GLU A 61 -17.87 0.33 -18.77
N VAL A 62 -19.12 0.51 -18.35
CA VAL A 62 -19.43 0.63 -16.93
C VAL A 62 -19.03 -0.63 -16.19
N ARG A 63 -19.33 -1.80 -16.77
CA ARG A 63 -18.98 -3.06 -16.14
C ARG A 63 -17.47 -3.19 -15.98
N GLN A 64 -16.72 -2.82 -17.01
CA GLN A 64 -15.27 -2.88 -16.94
C GLN A 64 -14.73 -1.94 -15.86
N VAL A 65 -15.28 -0.74 -15.81
CA VAL A 65 -14.85 0.24 -14.79
C VAL A 65 -15.11 -0.29 -13.39
N LEU A 66 -16.27 -0.90 -13.18
CA LEU A 66 -16.59 -1.44 -11.86
C LEU A 66 -15.63 -2.57 -11.48
N ASN A 67 -15.25 -3.40 -12.45
CA ASN A 67 -14.27 -4.45 -12.17
C ASN A 67 -12.92 -3.86 -11.78
N PHE A 68 -12.49 -2.80 -12.46
CA PHE A 68 -11.25 -2.14 -12.10
C PHE A 68 -11.32 -1.51 -10.71
N ILE A 69 -12.47 -0.92 -10.39
CA ILE A 69 -12.64 -0.32 -9.06
C ILE A 69 -12.53 -1.39 -7.99
N ALA A 70 -13.17 -2.53 -8.22
CA ALA A 70 -13.08 -3.64 -7.27
C ALA A 70 -11.63 -4.09 -7.08
N SER A 71 -10.87 -4.15 -8.17
CA SER A 71 -9.45 -4.51 -8.09
C SER A 71 -8.65 -3.47 -7.34
N ASP A 72 -8.93 -2.20 -7.58
CA ASP A 72 -8.24 -1.12 -6.88
C ASP A 72 -8.51 -1.20 -5.38
N GLY A 73 -9.76 -1.45 -5.01
CA GLY A 73 -10.11 -1.57 -3.61
C GLY A 73 -9.43 -2.75 -2.95
N LYS A 74 -9.39 -3.88 -3.65
CA LYS A 74 -8.73 -5.05 -3.12
C LYS A 74 -7.24 -4.80 -2.93
N ARG A 75 -6.61 -4.13 -3.89
CA ARG A 75 -5.19 -3.80 -3.77
C ARG A 75 -4.95 -2.90 -2.57
N ALA A 76 -5.79 -1.88 -2.39
CA ALA A 76 -5.63 -0.99 -1.25
C ALA A 76 -5.77 -1.75 0.05
N ALA A 77 -6.74 -2.65 0.14
CA ALA A 77 -6.94 -3.43 1.34
C ALA A 77 -5.73 -4.32 1.65
N GLU A 78 -5.15 -4.93 0.62
CA GLU A 78 -3.99 -5.77 0.81
C GLU A 78 -2.80 -4.96 1.31
N ILE A 79 -2.64 -3.75 0.80
CA ILE A 79 -1.57 -2.89 1.24
C ILE A 79 -1.77 -2.50 2.70
N VAL A 80 -3.01 -2.17 3.08
CA VAL A 80 -3.31 -1.82 4.46
C VAL A 80 -2.97 -2.98 5.39
N ILE A 81 -3.31 -4.20 4.98
CA ILE A 81 -3.01 -5.38 5.79
C ILE A 81 -1.50 -5.52 5.97
N ARG A 82 -0.73 -5.34 4.90
CA ARG A 82 0.73 -5.42 4.99
C ARG A 82 1.29 -4.33 5.87
N LEU A 83 0.73 -3.13 5.73
CA LEU A 83 1.20 -2.00 6.54
C LEU A 83 0.91 -2.23 8.01
N LYS A 84 -0.27 -2.76 8.31
CA LYS A 84 -0.62 -3.08 9.68
C LYS A 84 0.34 -4.10 10.26
N ALA A 85 0.68 -5.12 9.49
CA ALA A 85 1.63 -6.13 9.94
C ALA A 85 2.99 -5.51 10.20
N LEU A 86 3.41 -4.59 9.33
CA LEU A 86 4.68 -3.91 9.51
C LEU A 86 4.70 -3.10 10.80
N ILE A 87 3.62 -2.39 11.07
CA ILE A 87 3.53 -1.58 12.28
C ILE A 87 3.56 -2.47 13.52
N GLU A 88 2.88 -3.59 13.47
CA GLU A 88 2.81 -4.49 14.61
C GLU A 88 4.14 -5.13 14.93
N LYS A 89 5.05 -5.17 13.95
CA LYS A 89 6.37 -5.74 14.18
C LYS A 89 7.34 -4.77 14.79
N VAL A 90 7.01 -3.50 14.79
CA VAL A 90 7.92 -2.48 15.28
C VAL A 90 7.79 -2.39 16.80
N PRO A 91 8.88 -2.50 17.55
CA PRO A 91 8.81 -2.29 18.99
C PRO A 91 8.36 -0.86 19.25
N THR A 92 7.35 -0.73 20.06
CA THR A 92 6.85 0.58 20.41
C THR A 92 7.42 0.99 21.76
N ALA A 93 7.28 2.26 22.08
CA ALA A 93 7.65 2.71 23.40
C ALA A 93 6.89 1.93 24.47
N ASP A 94 5.65 1.61 24.20
CA ASP A 94 4.86 0.83 25.13
C ASP A 94 5.45 -0.55 25.32
N ALA A 95 5.82 -1.18 24.21
CA ALA A 95 6.43 -2.48 24.30
C ALA A 95 7.75 -2.41 25.04
N ALA A 96 8.46 -1.33 24.88
CA ALA A 96 9.74 -1.15 25.54
C ALA A 96 9.56 -0.89 27.02
N LEU A 97 8.43 -0.38 27.37
CA LEU A 97 8.16 -0.11 28.78
C LEU A 97 7.75 -1.38 29.48
#